data_7f63aff225c6b3ee7c39889050ea6692
#
_entry.id   7f63aff225c6b3ee7c39889050ea6692
#
_cell.length_a   1.000
_cell.length_b   1.000
_cell.length_c   1.000
_cell.angle_alpha   90.00
_cell.angle_beta   90.00
_cell.angle_gamma   90.00
#
_symmetry.space_group_name_H-M   'P 1'
#
loop_
_entity.id
_entity.type
_entity.pdbx_description
1 polymer ?
#
loop_
_entity_poly.entity_id
_entity_poly.type
_entity_poly.pdbx_seq_one_letter_code
_entity_poly.pdbx_strand_id
1 'polypeptide(L)'
;MTGPAPAAGSGGQEPAPLYPLLYEEVVRRALAEDLGRAGDLTSDAVVPAELRAEAVLVARAAGRVAGLPVALAAFRLLDPSLATLERAADGQDVAAGAALATVRGAARSILSAERTALNLLGRLSGIATATRDLVAVVAPHGARVVCTRKTTPGLRALEKYAVRAGGGGNHRFGLDDAVLIKDNHRALAGGLRPAVERARRGAGHMVKIEVEVDSLAELDEALALGVDVVLLDNMPVDVLAEAVRRARGRALTEASGGIRPATAAAIAATGVDLLSVGWLTHSAPALDVALDVVAESVAREVVPADRVAPESVASRARERRSQHRF
;
A
#
# COMPACT_ATOMS: atom_id res chain seq x y z
N MET A 1 -27.04 -29.92 1.65
CA MET A 1 -27.77 -28.68 1.34
C MET A 1 -26.84 -27.51 1.65
N THR A 2 -26.13 -27.07 0.65
CA THR A 2 -25.26 -25.86 0.74
C THR A 2 -26.10 -24.70 0.27
N GLY A 3 -26.43 -23.81 1.19
CA GLY A 3 -27.12 -22.56 0.87
C GLY A 3 -26.26 -21.67 -0.04
N PRO A 4 -26.87 -20.77 -0.83
CA PRO A 4 -26.14 -19.86 -1.70
C PRO A 4 -25.21 -18.97 -0.86
N ALA A 5 -23.99 -18.75 -1.35
CA ALA A 5 -23.06 -17.81 -0.77
C ALA A 5 -23.73 -16.40 -0.68
N PRO A 6 -23.53 -15.66 0.41
CA PRO A 6 -24.15 -14.35 0.55
C PRO A 6 -23.68 -13.44 -0.58
N ALA A 7 -24.65 -12.82 -1.25
CA ALA A 7 -24.41 -11.78 -2.26
C ALA A 7 -23.54 -10.66 -1.61
N ALA A 8 -22.45 -10.33 -2.26
CA ALA A 8 -21.57 -9.23 -1.85
C ALA A 8 -22.35 -7.92 -1.97
N GLY A 9 -22.82 -7.39 -0.84
CA GLY A 9 -23.36 -6.05 -0.73
C GLY A 9 -22.25 -5.05 -1.05
N SER A 10 -22.50 -4.14 -1.98
CA SER A 10 -21.65 -3.00 -2.37
C SER A 10 -21.68 -1.87 -1.33
N GLY A 11 -21.58 -2.20 -0.06
CA GLY A 11 -21.31 -1.25 1.01
C GLY A 11 -19.83 -1.39 1.35
N GLY A 12 -19.02 -0.36 1.07
CA GLY A 12 -17.60 -0.33 1.39
C GLY A 12 -17.39 -0.56 2.88
N GLN A 13 -17.15 -1.82 3.26
CA GLN A 13 -16.65 -2.12 4.61
C GLN A 13 -15.26 -1.54 4.71
N GLU A 14 -15.04 -0.69 5.71
CA GLU A 14 -13.69 -0.23 6.04
C GLU A 14 -12.76 -1.44 6.17
N PRO A 15 -11.56 -1.39 5.57
CA PRO A 15 -10.62 -2.48 5.69
C PRO A 15 -10.29 -2.68 7.18
N ALA A 16 -10.26 -3.94 7.65
CA ALA A 16 -9.83 -4.23 9.02
C ALA A 16 -8.48 -3.52 9.30
N PRO A 17 -8.35 -2.83 10.44
CA PRO A 17 -7.22 -1.95 10.72
C PRO A 17 -5.88 -2.70 10.64
N LEU A 18 -4.85 -2.00 10.18
CA LEU A 18 -3.49 -2.50 10.18
C LEU A 18 -2.87 -2.22 11.55
N TYR A 19 -2.50 -3.29 12.28
CA TYR A 19 -1.88 -3.13 13.59
C TYR A 19 -0.50 -2.46 13.50
N PRO A 20 -0.15 -1.51 14.39
CA PRO A 20 1.14 -0.82 14.39
C PRO A 20 2.36 -1.75 14.35
N LEU A 21 2.32 -2.88 15.04
CA LEU A 21 3.37 -3.91 15.02
C LEU A 21 3.72 -4.42 13.61
N LEU A 22 2.80 -4.32 12.64
CA LEU A 22 3.03 -4.79 11.28
C LEU A 22 3.75 -3.77 10.38
N TYR A 23 3.83 -2.49 10.80
CA TYR A 23 4.42 -1.44 9.96
C TYR A 23 5.47 -0.56 10.67
N GLU A 24 5.46 -0.43 11.99
CA GLU A 24 6.40 0.48 12.66
C GLU A 24 7.87 0.15 12.38
N GLU A 25 8.23 -1.13 12.36
CA GLU A 25 9.60 -1.54 12.04
C GLU A 25 9.99 -1.16 10.59
N VAL A 26 9.07 -1.30 9.66
CA VAL A 26 9.26 -0.88 8.25
C VAL A 26 9.49 0.64 8.18
N VAL A 27 8.67 1.41 8.88
CA VAL A 27 8.79 2.88 8.91
C VAL A 27 10.10 3.32 9.57
N ARG A 28 10.50 2.69 10.69
CA ARG A 28 11.78 2.98 11.37
C ARG A 28 12.97 2.72 10.47
N ARG A 29 12.96 1.61 9.71
CA ARG A 29 14.02 1.31 8.75
C ARG A 29 14.08 2.31 7.61
N ALA A 30 12.93 2.72 7.07
CA ALA A 30 12.88 3.71 6.01
C ALA A 30 13.36 5.09 6.48
N LEU A 31 13.00 5.52 7.69
CA LEU A 31 13.54 6.74 8.30
C LEU A 31 15.06 6.65 8.56
N ALA A 32 15.53 5.50 9.05
CA ALA A 32 16.96 5.29 9.29
C ALA A 32 17.77 5.24 7.98
N GLU A 33 17.20 4.70 6.90
CA GLU A 33 17.79 4.71 5.56
C GLU A 33 17.96 6.15 5.04
N ASP A 34 16.93 6.97 5.17
CA ASP A 34 16.90 8.33 4.63
C ASP A 34 17.78 9.30 5.44
N LEU A 35 17.72 9.24 6.77
CA LEU A 35 18.52 10.08 7.66
C LEU A 35 20.01 9.68 7.72
N GLY A 36 20.32 8.42 7.45
CA GLY A 36 21.67 7.90 7.53
C GLY A 36 22.32 8.15 8.90
N ARG A 37 23.61 8.57 8.90
CA ARG A 37 24.37 8.85 10.14
C ARG A 37 24.46 10.34 10.46
N ALA A 38 24.14 11.21 9.52
CA ALA A 38 24.32 12.67 9.63
C ALA A 38 23.01 13.46 9.84
N GLY A 39 21.86 12.80 9.71
CA GLY A 39 20.55 13.46 9.76
C GLY A 39 20.23 14.23 8.49
N ASP A 40 19.25 15.13 8.57
CA ASP A 40 18.81 15.98 7.46
C ASP A 40 19.68 17.26 7.38
N LEU A 41 20.79 17.15 6.66
CA LEU A 41 21.75 18.23 6.49
C LEU A 41 21.12 19.52 5.93
N THR A 42 20.13 19.37 5.05
CA THR A 42 19.47 20.51 4.42
C THR A 42 18.58 21.25 5.42
N SER A 43 17.69 20.55 6.07
CA SER A 43 16.79 21.16 7.06
C SER A 43 17.56 21.73 8.24
N ASP A 44 18.61 21.04 8.70
CA ASP A 44 19.46 21.50 9.79
C ASP A 44 20.25 22.77 9.44
N ALA A 45 20.67 22.93 8.19
CA ALA A 45 21.42 24.07 7.75
C ALA A 45 20.56 25.32 7.44
N VAL A 46 19.33 25.13 6.91
CA VAL A 46 18.56 26.25 6.33
C VAL A 46 17.29 26.60 7.09
N VAL A 47 16.77 25.70 7.94
CA VAL A 47 15.53 25.93 8.70
C VAL A 47 15.87 26.27 10.15
N PRO A 48 15.40 27.41 10.72
CA PRO A 48 15.60 27.71 12.14
C PRO A 48 15.07 26.57 13.04
N ALA A 49 15.82 26.23 14.08
CA ALA A 49 15.48 25.09 14.94
C ALA A 49 14.15 25.28 15.70
N GLU A 50 13.81 26.51 16.03
CA GLU A 50 12.59 26.92 16.74
C GLU A 50 11.37 27.07 15.82
N LEU A 51 11.57 27.01 14.49
CA LEU A 51 10.49 27.23 13.53
C LEU A 51 9.48 26.10 13.60
N ARG A 52 8.22 26.49 13.73
CA ARG A 52 7.07 25.57 13.65
C ARG A 52 6.36 25.76 12.33
N ALA A 53 5.73 24.70 11.87
CA ALA A 53 4.98 24.69 10.63
C ALA A 53 3.70 23.85 10.76
N GLU A 54 2.75 24.15 9.89
CA GLU A 54 1.65 23.28 9.52
C GLU A 54 1.91 22.74 8.12
N ALA A 55 1.74 21.43 7.94
CA ALA A 55 1.87 20.77 6.65
C ALA A 55 0.62 19.96 6.36
N VAL A 56 0.21 19.93 5.10
CA VAL A 56 -0.96 19.18 4.63
C VAL A 56 -0.50 18.14 3.61
N LEU A 57 -0.80 16.87 3.87
CA LEU A 57 -0.67 15.81 2.87
C LEU A 57 -1.82 15.94 1.88
N VAL A 58 -1.52 16.04 0.60
CA VAL A 58 -2.50 16.31 -0.47
C VAL A 58 -2.38 15.27 -1.57
N ALA A 59 -3.51 14.73 -2.05
CA ALA A 59 -3.54 13.93 -3.27
C ALA A 59 -3.38 14.85 -4.50
N ARG A 60 -2.39 14.61 -5.36
CA ARG A 60 -2.22 15.35 -6.62
C ARG A 60 -3.01 14.74 -7.77
N ALA A 61 -3.43 13.49 -7.62
CA ALA A 61 -4.28 12.78 -8.56
C ALA A 61 -5.47 12.15 -7.83
N ALA A 62 -6.55 11.85 -8.57
CA ALA A 62 -7.67 11.10 -8.03
C ALA A 62 -7.25 9.64 -7.78
N GLY A 63 -7.70 9.05 -6.66
CA GLY A 63 -7.35 7.68 -6.30
C GLY A 63 -8.05 7.19 -5.05
N ARG A 64 -7.63 6.03 -4.56
CA ARG A 64 -8.10 5.44 -3.30
C ARG A 64 -6.99 5.45 -2.26
N VAL A 65 -7.26 6.02 -1.11
CA VAL A 65 -6.29 6.15 -0.01
C VAL A 65 -6.04 4.79 0.64
N ALA A 66 -4.76 4.48 0.90
CA ALA A 66 -4.37 3.37 1.74
C ALA A 66 -3.01 3.64 2.41
N GLY A 67 -2.89 3.26 3.68
CA GLY A 67 -1.67 3.43 4.47
C GLY A 67 -1.51 4.82 5.06
N LEU A 68 -2.57 5.58 5.25
CA LEU A 68 -2.50 6.87 5.93
C LEU A 68 -1.95 6.75 7.35
N PRO A 69 -2.37 5.77 8.20
CA PRO A 69 -1.75 5.55 9.50
C PRO A 69 -0.25 5.22 9.43
N VAL A 70 0.20 4.53 8.35
CA VAL A 70 1.62 4.20 8.12
C VAL A 70 2.42 5.45 7.78
N ALA A 71 1.90 6.32 6.91
CA ALA A 71 2.52 7.59 6.58
C ALA A 71 2.63 8.50 7.80
N LEU A 72 1.56 8.61 8.59
CA LEU A 72 1.56 9.43 9.81
C LEU A 72 2.49 8.86 10.90
N ALA A 73 2.74 7.55 10.89
CA ALA A 73 3.73 6.95 11.77
C ALA A 73 5.16 7.44 11.47
N ALA A 74 5.50 7.80 10.23
CA ALA A 74 6.81 8.37 9.91
C ALA A 74 7.06 9.67 10.71
N PHE A 75 6.07 10.53 10.78
CA PHE A 75 6.15 11.76 11.55
C PHE A 75 6.25 11.49 13.06
N ARG A 76 5.35 10.66 13.61
CA ARG A 76 5.29 10.37 15.04
C ARG A 76 6.49 9.58 15.56
N LEU A 77 7.06 8.69 14.75
CA LEU A 77 8.24 7.91 15.13
C LEU A 77 9.53 8.71 15.06
N LEU A 78 9.59 9.72 14.18
CA LEU A 78 10.71 10.65 14.11
C LEU A 78 10.64 11.66 15.25
N ASP A 79 9.49 12.25 15.47
CA ASP A 79 9.27 13.27 16.52
C ASP A 79 7.87 13.09 17.16
N PRO A 80 7.80 12.48 18.35
CA PRO A 80 6.54 12.26 19.05
C PRO A 80 5.78 13.54 19.44
N SER A 81 6.42 14.72 19.37
CA SER A 81 5.78 16.01 19.66
C SER A 81 4.94 16.54 18.49
N LEU A 82 5.06 15.96 17.30
CA LEU A 82 4.26 16.34 16.14
C LEU A 82 2.79 15.93 16.32
N ALA A 83 1.90 16.90 16.16
CA ALA A 83 0.45 16.64 16.13
C ALA A 83 0.02 16.24 14.72
N THR A 84 -0.73 15.15 14.62
CA THR A 84 -1.28 14.66 13.33
C THR A 84 -2.79 14.60 13.39
N LEU A 85 -3.46 14.99 12.29
CA LEU A 85 -4.92 14.93 12.14
C LEU A 85 -5.26 14.33 10.78
N GLU A 86 -5.93 13.18 10.79
CA GLU A 86 -6.46 12.55 9.58
C GLU A 86 -7.64 13.36 9.02
N ARG A 87 -7.68 13.52 7.69
CA ARG A 87 -8.75 14.21 6.93
C ARG A 87 -9.47 13.25 5.98
N ALA A 88 -8.84 12.12 5.67
CA ALA A 88 -9.38 11.03 4.86
C ALA A 88 -9.20 9.71 5.61
N ALA A 89 -9.88 8.67 5.16
CA ALA A 89 -9.74 7.31 5.70
C ALA A 89 -9.19 6.36 4.64
N ASP A 90 -8.51 5.29 5.08
CA ASP A 90 -8.11 4.21 4.18
C ASP A 90 -9.34 3.53 3.56
N GLY A 91 -9.29 3.26 2.26
CA GLY A 91 -10.44 2.78 1.47
C GLY A 91 -11.32 3.89 0.89
N GLN A 92 -11.13 5.14 1.26
CA GLN A 92 -11.86 6.28 0.72
C GLN A 92 -11.31 6.67 -0.66
N ASP A 93 -12.23 6.95 -1.61
CA ASP A 93 -11.90 7.59 -2.89
C ASP A 93 -11.74 9.10 -2.70
N VAL A 94 -10.68 9.66 -3.27
CA VAL A 94 -10.35 11.08 -3.19
C VAL A 94 -10.13 11.66 -4.57
N ALA A 95 -10.48 12.94 -4.73
CA ALA A 95 -10.16 13.71 -5.94
C ALA A 95 -8.76 14.34 -5.85
N ALA A 96 -8.24 14.79 -6.98
CA ALA A 96 -7.07 15.65 -7.00
C ALA A 96 -7.30 16.93 -6.19
N GLY A 97 -6.33 17.33 -5.38
CA GLY A 97 -6.40 18.47 -4.47
C GLY A 97 -6.98 18.13 -3.08
N ALA A 98 -7.45 16.90 -2.85
CA ALA A 98 -8.00 16.53 -1.54
C ALA A 98 -6.92 16.50 -0.45
N ALA A 99 -7.22 17.12 0.70
CA ALA A 99 -6.39 17.04 1.89
C ALA A 99 -6.59 15.67 2.57
N LEU A 100 -5.49 14.94 2.77
CA LEU A 100 -5.49 13.60 3.36
C LEU A 100 -5.22 13.63 4.86
N ALA A 101 -4.29 14.47 5.30
CA ALA A 101 -3.97 14.69 6.71
C ALA A 101 -3.29 16.04 6.91
N THR A 102 -3.27 16.50 8.16
CA THR A 102 -2.51 17.67 8.60
C THR A 102 -1.48 17.24 9.64
N VAL A 103 -0.26 17.79 9.56
CA VAL A 103 0.81 17.60 10.53
C VAL A 103 1.26 18.97 11.03
N ARG A 104 1.43 19.13 12.34
CA ARG A 104 1.84 20.39 12.97
C ARG A 104 2.97 20.17 13.95
N GLY A 105 3.96 21.05 13.96
CA GLY A 105 5.04 21.03 14.95
C GLY A 105 6.36 21.58 14.42
N ALA A 106 7.48 21.01 14.88
CA ALA A 106 8.81 21.43 14.45
C ALA A 106 8.98 21.27 12.93
N ALA A 107 9.31 22.36 12.24
CA ALA A 107 9.41 22.38 10.78
C ALA A 107 10.48 21.41 10.27
N ARG A 108 11.63 21.30 10.96
CA ARG A 108 12.69 20.34 10.62
C ARG A 108 12.20 18.91 10.65
N SER A 109 11.52 18.51 11.73
CA SER A 109 10.98 17.15 11.90
C SER A 109 9.95 16.80 10.81
N ILE A 110 9.10 17.77 10.43
CA ILE A 110 8.11 17.59 9.36
C ILE A 110 8.83 17.33 8.03
N LEU A 111 9.83 18.15 7.67
CA LEU A 111 10.56 18.00 6.41
C LEU A 111 11.37 16.70 6.36
N SER A 112 12.03 16.33 7.45
CA SER A 112 12.84 15.12 7.53
C SER A 112 12.02 13.82 7.43
N ALA A 113 10.73 13.81 7.84
CA ALA A 113 9.86 12.65 7.71
C ALA A 113 9.10 12.59 6.38
N GLU A 114 9.04 13.70 5.64
CA GLU A 114 8.21 13.89 4.45
C GLU A 114 8.37 12.76 3.44
N ARG A 115 9.59 12.51 2.97
CA ARG A 115 9.83 11.59 1.86
C ARG A 115 9.44 10.16 2.22
N THR A 116 9.79 9.71 3.41
CA THR A 116 9.38 8.39 3.92
C THR A 116 7.86 8.26 3.98
N ALA A 117 7.17 9.26 4.52
CA ALA A 117 5.71 9.29 4.60
C ALA A 117 5.05 9.22 3.22
N LEU A 118 5.48 10.08 2.28
CA LEU A 118 4.92 10.17 0.94
C LEU A 118 5.20 8.91 0.10
N ASN A 119 6.38 8.32 0.22
CA ASN A 119 6.73 7.09 -0.50
C ASN A 119 5.82 5.92 -0.09
N LEU A 120 5.59 5.74 1.21
CA LEU A 120 4.71 4.69 1.73
C LEU A 120 3.24 4.96 1.36
N LEU A 121 2.75 6.18 1.55
CA LEU A 121 1.37 6.57 1.22
C LEU A 121 1.10 6.42 -0.28
N GLY A 122 1.98 6.95 -1.13
CA GLY A 122 1.83 6.88 -2.57
C GLY A 122 1.83 5.45 -3.09
N ARG A 123 2.76 4.60 -2.58
CA ARG A 123 2.83 3.18 -2.94
C ARG A 123 1.55 2.44 -2.58
N LEU A 124 1.09 2.55 -1.34
CA LEU A 124 -0.07 1.82 -0.85
C LEU A 124 -1.37 2.32 -1.49
N SER A 125 -1.53 3.63 -1.62
CA SER A 125 -2.68 4.23 -2.30
C SER A 125 -2.72 3.88 -3.79
N GLY A 126 -1.56 3.76 -4.44
CA GLY A 126 -1.48 3.29 -5.82
C GLY A 126 -1.97 1.84 -5.98
N ILE A 127 -1.58 0.94 -5.08
CA ILE A 127 -2.08 -0.45 -5.05
C ILE A 127 -3.59 -0.47 -4.81
N ALA A 128 -4.09 0.31 -3.85
CA ALA A 128 -5.52 0.38 -3.55
C ALA A 128 -6.33 0.92 -4.75
N THR A 129 -5.82 1.94 -5.42
CA THR A 129 -6.42 2.53 -6.62
C THR A 129 -6.51 1.50 -7.76
N ALA A 130 -5.39 0.85 -8.09
CA ALA A 130 -5.33 -0.18 -9.12
C ALA A 130 -6.25 -1.38 -8.81
N THR A 131 -6.34 -1.75 -7.53
CA THR A 131 -7.23 -2.83 -7.08
C THR A 131 -8.68 -2.43 -7.23
N ARG A 132 -9.07 -1.22 -6.78
CA ARG A 132 -10.43 -0.69 -6.94
C ARG A 132 -10.88 -0.71 -8.40
N ASP A 133 -10.02 -0.25 -9.29
CA ASP A 133 -10.33 -0.17 -10.72
C ASP A 133 -10.56 -1.56 -11.31
N LEU A 134 -9.74 -2.53 -10.93
CA LEU A 134 -9.90 -3.91 -11.39
C LEU A 134 -11.14 -4.58 -10.76
N VAL A 135 -11.42 -4.35 -9.48
CA VAL A 135 -12.63 -4.84 -8.81
C VAL A 135 -13.88 -4.31 -9.51
N ALA A 136 -13.91 -3.02 -9.89
CA ALA A 136 -15.03 -2.45 -10.63
C ALA A 136 -15.28 -3.14 -11.97
N VAL A 137 -14.21 -3.55 -12.67
CA VAL A 137 -14.31 -4.27 -13.95
C VAL A 137 -14.91 -5.67 -13.79
N VAL A 138 -14.59 -6.40 -12.71
CA VAL A 138 -15.03 -7.79 -12.54
C VAL A 138 -16.33 -7.94 -11.75
N ALA A 139 -16.70 -6.92 -10.98
CA ALA A 139 -17.90 -6.94 -10.11
C ALA A 139 -19.20 -7.36 -10.83
N PRO A 140 -19.49 -6.92 -12.09
CA PRO A 140 -20.70 -7.34 -12.81
C PRO A 140 -20.80 -8.84 -13.05
N HIS A 141 -19.69 -9.56 -12.98
CA HIS A 141 -19.62 -11.00 -13.23
C HIS A 141 -19.59 -11.85 -11.95
N GLY A 142 -19.59 -11.21 -10.76
CA GLY A 142 -19.56 -11.91 -9.47
C GLY A 142 -18.20 -12.47 -9.05
N ALA A 143 -17.18 -12.32 -9.87
CA ALA A 143 -15.82 -12.75 -9.55
C ALA A 143 -15.14 -11.79 -8.55
N ARG A 144 -14.17 -12.28 -7.77
CA ARG A 144 -13.40 -11.49 -6.82
C ARG A 144 -11.94 -11.41 -7.24
N VAL A 145 -11.36 -10.22 -7.13
CA VAL A 145 -9.93 -9.98 -7.33
C VAL A 145 -9.17 -10.34 -6.06
N VAL A 146 -8.11 -11.13 -6.18
CA VAL A 146 -7.19 -11.45 -5.08
C VAL A 146 -5.75 -11.13 -5.46
N CYS A 147 -4.93 -10.79 -4.47
CA CYS A 147 -3.49 -10.61 -4.67
C CYS A 147 -2.75 -11.96 -4.76
N THR A 148 -1.43 -11.90 -4.84
CA THR A 148 -0.54 -13.06 -4.82
C THR A 148 0.56 -12.89 -3.76
N ARG A 149 1.58 -13.77 -3.77
CA ARG A 149 2.83 -13.59 -3.02
C ARG A 149 3.91 -12.83 -3.79
N LYS A 150 3.60 -12.29 -4.98
CA LYS A 150 4.51 -11.44 -5.77
C LYS A 150 4.48 -10.02 -5.20
N THR A 151 5.03 -9.86 -3.99
CA THR A 151 5.07 -8.62 -3.21
C THR A 151 6.50 -8.12 -3.06
N THR A 152 6.68 -6.83 -2.80
CA THR A 152 7.97 -6.27 -2.43
C THR A 152 8.47 -6.93 -1.14
N PRO A 153 9.71 -7.46 -1.11
CA PRO A 153 10.27 -8.04 0.11
C PRO A 153 10.17 -7.09 1.30
N GLY A 154 9.68 -7.60 2.44
CA GLY A 154 9.46 -6.82 3.65
C GLY A 154 8.15 -6.02 3.68
N LEU A 155 7.50 -5.72 2.55
CA LEU A 155 6.28 -4.90 2.50
C LEU A 155 4.98 -5.70 2.34
N ARG A 156 5.02 -7.04 2.39
CA ARG A 156 3.84 -7.88 2.09
C ARG A 156 2.63 -7.56 2.94
N ALA A 157 2.79 -7.32 4.23
CA ALA A 157 1.68 -6.97 5.11
C ALA A 157 0.98 -5.68 4.66
N LEU A 158 1.76 -4.67 4.30
CA LEU A 158 1.27 -3.36 3.84
C LEU A 158 0.62 -3.45 2.47
N GLU A 159 1.26 -4.13 1.52
CA GLU A 159 0.74 -4.26 0.15
C GLU A 159 -0.55 -5.09 0.10
N LYS A 160 -0.63 -6.19 0.90
CA LYS A 160 -1.87 -6.97 1.04
C LYS A 160 -2.98 -6.19 1.77
N TYR A 161 -2.62 -5.34 2.72
CA TYR A 161 -3.57 -4.40 3.32
C TYR A 161 -4.12 -3.43 2.27
N ALA A 162 -3.26 -2.84 1.44
CA ALA A 162 -3.67 -1.92 0.38
C ALA A 162 -4.61 -2.58 -0.65
N VAL A 163 -4.40 -3.86 -0.98
CA VAL A 163 -5.33 -4.63 -1.81
C VAL A 163 -6.72 -4.71 -1.15
N ARG A 164 -6.80 -4.95 0.17
CA ARG A 164 -8.09 -4.95 0.89
C ARG A 164 -8.74 -3.55 0.90
N ALA A 165 -7.96 -2.51 1.12
CA ALA A 165 -8.43 -1.12 1.04
C ALA A 165 -8.97 -0.78 -0.35
N GLY A 166 -8.42 -1.40 -1.41
CA GLY A 166 -8.93 -1.33 -2.77
C GLY A 166 -10.21 -2.13 -3.03
N GLY A 167 -10.68 -2.93 -2.06
CA GLY A 167 -11.87 -3.80 -2.21
C GLY A 167 -11.54 -5.20 -2.74
N GLY A 168 -10.26 -5.54 -2.91
CA GLY A 168 -9.82 -6.88 -3.27
C GLY A 168 -9.70 -7.81 -2.05
N GLY A 169 -9.47 -9.09 -2.33
CA GLY A 169 -9.17 -10.12 -1.33
C GLY A 169 -7.68 -10.45 -1.26
N ASN A 170 -7.32 -11.21 -0.25
CA ASN A 170 -5.97 -11.74 -0.13
C ASN A 170 -5.95 -13.23 -0.43
N HIS A 171 -5.04 -13.65 -1.30
CA HIS A 171 -4.57 -15.02 -1.37
C HIS A 171 -3.69 -15.31 -0.14
N ARG A 172 -3.27 -16.57 0.07
CA ARG A 172 -2.41 -16.95 1.20
C ARG A 172 -1.30 -15.93 1.45
N PHE A 173 -1.03 -15.67 2.72
CA PHE A 173 -0.06 -14.67 3.13
C PHE A 173 1.38 -15.17 2.95
N GLY A 174 1.63 -16.39 3.41
CA GLY A 174 2.95 -17.01 3.43
C GLY A 174 2.97 -18.40 2.80
N LEU A 175 3.83 -19.22 3.32
CA LEU A 175 3.92 -20.65 3.02
C LEU A 175 3.26 -21.50 4.12
N ASP A 176 2.83 -20.85 5.19
CA ASP A 176 2.39 -21.40 6.46
C ASP A 176 0.86 -21.36 6.66
N ASP A 177 0.12 -20.69 5.78
CA ASP A 177 -1.33 -20.47 5.95
C ASP A 177 -2.24 -21.22 4.95
N ALA A 178 -1.69 -21.73 3.85
CA ALA A 178 -2.39 -22.63 2.92
C ALA A 178 -1.43 -23.44 2.06
N VAL A 179 -1.85 -24.59 1.58
CA VAL A 179 -1.11 -25.42 0.63
C VAL A 179 -1.48 -25.00 -0.79
N LEU A 180 -0.47 -24.71 -1.63
CA LEU A 180 -0.61 -24.55 -3.09
C LEU A 180 0.37 -25.49 -3.77
N ILE A 181 -0.16 -26.54 -4.40
CA ILE A 181 0.61 -27.52 -5.15
C ILE A 181 0.77 -27.00 -6.59
N LYS A 182 2.02 -26.78 -6.99
CA LYS A 182 2.40 -26.30 -8.31
C LYS A 182 3.01 -27.40 -9.16
N ASP A 183 3.26 -27.12 -10.43
CA ASP A 183 3.91 -27.98 -11.41
C ASP A 183 5.18 -28.66 -10.84
N ASN A 184 6.09 -27.89 -10.30
CA ASN A 184 7.34 -28.39 -9.68
C ASN A 184 7.08 -29.31 -8.49
N HIS A 185 6.06 -29.04 -7.68
CA HIS A 185 5.68 -29.91 -6.57
C HIS A 185 5.18 -31.26 -7.10
N ARG A 186 4.33 -31.24 -8.16
CA ARG A 186 3.79 -32.46 -8.80
C ARG A 186 4.92 -33.29 -9.41
N ALA A 187 5.84 -32.65 -10.14
CA ALA A 187 7.00 -33.34 -10.74
C ALA A 187 7.85 -34.05 -9.69
N LEU A 188 8.18 -33.39 -8.59
CA LEU A 188 9.01 -33.93 -7.52
C LEU A 188 8.28 -34.96 -6.65
N ALA A 189 6.94 -34.88 -6.57
CA ALA A 189 6.15 -35.82 -5.81
C ALA A 189 5.83 -37.12 -6.57
N GLY A 190 6.08 -37.17 -7.87
CA GLY A 190 5.75 -38.32 -8.74
C GLY A 190 4.33 -38.28 -9.28
N GLY A 191 3.74 -37.08 -9.41
CA GLY A 191 2.41 -36.82 -9.97
C GLY A 191 1.47 -36.08 -9.04
N LEU A 192 0.28 -35.74 -9.55
CA LEU A 192 -0.71 -34.95 -8.82
C LEU A 192 -1.29 -35.72 -7.61
N ARG A 193 -1.72 -36.96 -7.82
CA ARG A 193 -2.28 -37.79 -6.75
C ARG A 193 -1.33 -37.95 -5.55
N PRO A 194 -0.06 -38.39 -5.73
CA PRO A 194 0.87 -38.51 -4.60
C PRO A 194 1.13 -37.15 -3.90
N ALA A 195 1.14 -36.03 -4.64
CA ALA A 195 1.31 -34.70 -4.07
C ALA A 195 0.14 -34.33 -3.15
N VAL A 196 -1.11 -34.48 -3.62
CA VAL A 196 -2.33 -34.20 -2.83
C VAL A 196 -2.43 -35.09 -1.61
N GLU A 197 -2.18 -36.40 -1.75
CA GLU A 197 -2.25 -37.34 -0.64
C GLU A 197 -1.19 -37.03 0.45
N ARG A 198 0.03 -36.65 0.06
CA ARG A 198 1.07 -36.20 1.02
C ARG A 198 0.68 -34.90 1.69
N ALA A 199 0.15 -33.93 0.93
CA ALA A 199 -0.33 -32.67 1.47
C ALA A 199 -1.42 -32.89 2.54
N ARG A 200 -2.39 -33.73 2.29
CA ARG A 200 -3.45 -34.09 3.26
C ARG A 200 -2.94 -34.75 4.54
N ARG A 201 -1.90 -35.56 4.42
CA ARG A 201 -1.29 -36.19 5.61
C ARG A 201 -0.44 -35.20 6.42
N GLY A 202 0.18 -34.22 5.75
CA GLY A 202 1.09 -33.27 6.39
C GLY A 202 0.44 -31.97 6.85
N ALA A 203 -0.66 -31.54 6.23
CA ALA A 203 -1.35 -30.31 6.57
C ALA A 203 -2.37 -30.53 7.70
N GLY A 204 -2.56 -29.51 8.56
CA GLY A 204 -3.63 -29.50 9.55
C GLY A 204 -5.02 -29.46 8.91
N HIS A 205 -6.03 -29.94 9.60
CA HIS A 205 -7.41 -30.04 9.09
C HIS A 205 -8.06 -28.69 8.72
N MET A 206 -7.53 -27.58 9.21
CA MET A 206 -7.98 -26.23 8.89
C MET A 206 -7.29 -25.63 7.64
N VAL A 207 -6.30 -26.33 7.07
CA VAL A 207 -5.50 -25.82 5.94
C VAL A 207 -6.17 -26.25 4.63
N LYS A 208 -6.49 -25.27 3.78
CA LYS A 208 -6.99 -25.49 2.42
C LYS A 208 -5.89 -25.98 1.49
N ILE A 209 -6.27 -26.88 0.57
CA ILE A 209 -5.38 -27.39 -0.47
C ILE A 209 -5.85 -26.89 -1.83
N GLU A 210 -5.00 -26.09 -2.44
CA GLU A 210 -5.12 -25.58 -3.79
C GLU A 210 -4.15 -26.30 -4.72
N VAL A 211 -4.60 -26.57 -5.95
CA VAL A 211 -3.80 -27.22 -6.99
C VAL A 211 -3.78 -26.35 -8.24
N GLU A 212 -2.59 -26.03 -8.74
CA GLU A 212 -2.37 -25.38 -10.02
C GLU A 212 -2.44 -26.42 -11.15
N VAL A 213 -3.28 -26.15 -12.15
CA VAL A 213 -3.48 -27.00 -13.35
C VAL A 213 -3.48 -26.14 -14.61
N ASP A 214 -2.94 -26.67 -15.71
CA ASP A 214 -2.84 -25.99 -17.01
C ASP A 214 -3.67 -26.65 -18.11
N SER A 215 -4.31 -27.78 -17.82
CA SER A 215 -5.12 -28.54 -18.75
C SER A 215 -6.42 -29.06 -18.14
N LEU A 216 -7.42 -29.33 -18.97
CA LEU A 216 -8.68 -29.94 -18.54
C LEU A 216 -8.50 -31.36 -18.00
N ALA A 217 -7.50 -32.11 -18.47
CA ALA A 217 -7.20 -33.44 -17.97
C ALA A 217 -6.68 -33.41 -16.53
N GLU A 218 -5.77 -32.49 -16.23
CA GLU A 218 -5.27 -32.27 -14.84
C GLU A 218 -6.38 -31.74 -13.93
N LEU A 219 -7.25 -30.86 -14.45
CA LEU A 219 -8.43 -30.41 -13.71
C LEU A 219 -9.31 -31.59 -13.30
N ASP A 220 -9.63 -32.49 -14.23
CA ASP A 220 -10.49 -33.66 -13.94
C ASP A 220 -9.84 -34.55 -12.89
N GLU A 221 -8.50 -34.75 -12.92
CA GLU A 221 -7.76 -35.46 -11.88
C GLU A 221 -7.83 -34.75 -10.53
N ALA A 222 -7.58 -33.43 -10.48
CA ALA A 222 -7.67 -32.64 -9.27
C ALA A 222 -9.07 -32.70 -8.63
N LEU A 223 -10.11 -32.58 -9.46
CA LEU A 223 -11.49 -32.66 -9.03
C LEU A 223 -11.83 -34.07 -8.52
N ALA A 224 -11.33 -35.14 -9.13
CA ALA A 224 -11.52 -36.53 -8.65
C ALA A 224 -10.85 -36.76 -7.29
N LEU A 225 -9.78 -35.99 -6.99
CA LEU A 225 -9.12 -36.01 -5.69
C LEU A 225 -9.85 -35.16 -4.64
N GLY A 226 -10.85 -34.36 -5.00
CA GLY A 226 -11.61 -33.52 -4.07
C GLY A 226 -10.78 -32.44 -3.38
N VAL A 227 -9.99 -31.72 -4.14
CA VAL A 227 -9.23 -30.52 -3.65
C VAL A 227 -10.18 -29.37 -3.35
N ASP A 228 -9.77 -28.43 -2.48
CA ASP A 228 -10.62 -27.31 -2.09
C ASP A 228 -10.71 -26.24 -3.18
N VAL A 229 -9.58 -25.96 -3.86
CA VAL A 229 -9.41 -24.91 -4.85
C VAL A 229 -8.62 -25.43 -6.03
N VAL A 230 -8.99 -25.03 -7.25
CA VAL A 230 -8.22 -25.27 -8.47
C VAL A 230 -7.79 -23.92 -9.06
N LEU A 231 -6.47 -23.74 -9.20
CA LEU A 231 -5.89 -22.61 -9.88
C LEU A 231 -5.68 -22.96 -11.35
N LEU A 232 -6.43 -22.28 -12.22
CA LEU A 232 -6.45 -22.48 -13.68
C LEU A 232 -5.41 -21.53 -14.31
N ASP A 233 -4.21 -22.06 -14.56
CA ASP A 233 -3.06 -21.24 -14.96
C ASP A 233 -2.99 -21.06 -16.47
N ASN A 234 -2.95 -19.79 -16.89
CA ASN A 234 -2.78 -19.36 -18.29
C ASN A 234 -3.75 -19.98 -19.32
N MET A 235 -4.96 -20.42 -18.89
CA MET A 235 -5.94 -21.00 -19.79
C MET A 235 -6.58 -19.95 -20.70
N PRO A 236 -6.75 -20.22 -22.02
CA PRO A 236 -7.59 -19.42 -22.91
C PRO A 236 -9.03 -19.31 -22.38
N VAL A 237 -9.74 -18.21 -22.71
CA VAL A 237 -11.05 -17.89 -22.15
C VAL A 237 -12.10 -18.98 -22.39
N ASP A 238 -12.09 -19.62 -23.56
CA ASP A 238 -12.98 -20.73 -23.93
C ASP A 238 -12.69 -22.00 -23.11
N VAL A 239 -11.40 -22.33 -22.93
CA VAL A 239 -10.96 -23.44 -22.09
C VAL A 239 -11.29 -23.17 -20.62
N LEU A 240 -11.08 -21.92 -20.16
CA LEU A 240 -11.39 -21.48 -18.82
C LEU A 240 -12.90 -21.61 -18.51
N ALA A 241 -13.78 -21.25 -19.47
CA ALA A 241 -15.22 -21.40 -19.33
C ALA A 241 -15.63 -22.88 -19.19
N GLU A 242 -14.98 -23.78 -19.93
CA GLU A 242 -15.17 -25.23 -19.79
C GLU A 242 -14.68 -25.72 -18.43
N ALA A 243 -13.48 -25.28 -17.99
CA ALA A 243 -12.92 -25.65 -16.70
C ALA A 243 -13.85 -25.25 -15.54
N VAL A 244 -14.38 -24.03 -15.56
CA VAL A 244 -15.34 -23.52 -14.59
C VAL A 244 -16.62 -24.38 -14.55
N ARG A 245 -17.15 -24.78 -15.72
CA ARG A 245 -18.33 -25.68 -15.78
C ARG A 245 -18.07 -27.03 -15.11
N ARG A 246 -16.89 -27.63 -15.35
CA ARG A 246 -16.49 -28.93 -14.74
C ARG A 246 -16.28 -28.82 -13.24
N ALA A 247 -15.72 -27.71 -12.75
CA ALA A 247 -15.43 -27.50 -11.34
C ALA A 247 -16.66 -27.12 -10.50
N ARG A 248 -17.76 -26.69 -11.15
CA ARG A 248 -18.94 -26.15 -10.46
C ARG A 248 -19.48 -27.10 -9.38
N GLY A 249 -19.56 -26.59 -8.13
CA GLY A 249 -20.05 -27.37 -6.99
C GLY A 249 -19.06 -28.42 -6.46
N ARG A 250 -17.84 -28.51 -7.01
CA ARG A 250 -16.79 -29.45 -6.63
C ARG A 250 -15.57 -28.79 -6.00
N ALA A 251 -15.12 -27.65 -6.55
CA ALA A 251 -14.00 -26.88 -6.05
C ALA A 251 -14.21 -25.39 -6.36
N LEU A 252 -13.58 -24.52 -5.58
CA LEU A 252 -13.47 -23.11 -5.91
C LEU A 252 -12.50 -22.93 -7.08
N THR A 253 -12.82 -22.05 -8.03
CA THR A 253 -12.00 -21.80 -9.22
C THR A 253 -11.25 -20.48 -9.10
N GLU A 254 -9.95 -20.49 -9.39
CA GLU A 254 -9.10 -19.32 -9.44
C GLU A 254 -8.42 -19.23 -10.80
N ALA A 255 -8.65 -18.13 -11.55
CA ALA A 255 -7.91 -17.85 -12.78
C ALA A 255 -6.60 -17.14 -12.44
N SER A 256 -5.50 -17.58 -13.08
CA SER A 256 -4.16 -17.01 -12.91
C SER A 256 -3.47 -16.89 -14.28
N GLY A 257 -2.46 -16.02 -14.32
CA GLY A 257 -1.63 -15.83 -15.51
C GLY A 257 -2.06 -14.67 -16.39
N GLY A 258 -1.19 -13.68 -16.57
CA GLY A 258 -1.33 -12.58 -17.53
C GLY A 258 -2.57 -11.69 -17.42
N ILE A 259 -3.33 -11.74 -16.33
CA ILE A 259 -4.57 -10.97 -16.11
C ILE A 259 -4.25 -9.48 -16.07
N ARG A 260 -4.89 -8.70 -16.94
CA ARG A 260 -4.77 -7.24 -17.02
C ARG A 260 -6.16 -6.60 -17.05
N PRO A 261 -6.30 -5.28 -16.82
CA PRO A 261 -7.61 -4.62 -16.90
C PRO A 261 -8.36 -4.90 -18.22
N ALA A 262 -7.64 -4.95 -19.35
CA ALA A 262 -8.23 -5.22 -20.66
C ALA A 262 -8.77 -6.65 -20.85
N THR A 263 -8.26 -7.64 -20.09
CA THR A 263 -8.66 -9.05 -20.20
C THR A 263 -9.55 -9.52 -19.06
N ALA A 264 -9.56 -8.79 -17.94
CA ALA A 264 -10.21 -9.20 -16.70
C ALA A 264 -11.73 -9.42 -16.85
N ALA A 265 -12.43 -8.57 -17.60
CA ALA A 265 -13.87 -8.71 -17.83
C ALA A 265 -14.21 -10.02 -18.56
N ALA A 266 -13.47 -10.36 -19.62
CA ALA A 266 -13.69 -11.59 -20.38
C ALA A 266 -13.40 -12.85 -19.53
N ILE A 267 -12.35 -12.80 -18.71
CA ILE A 267 -12.01 -13.87 -17.76
C ILE A 267 -13.11 -14.01 -16.71
N ALA A 268 -13.55 -12.92 -16.08
CA ALA A 268 -14.61 -12.93 -15.08
C ALA A 268 -15.96 -13.43 -15.67
N ALA A 269 -16.26 -13.12 -16.94
CA ALA A 269 -17.47 -13.58 -17.62
C ALA A 269 -17.55 -15.10 -17.80
N THR A 270 -16.44 -15.84 -17.66
CA THR A 270 -16.47 -17.32 -17.64
C THR A 270 -17.17 -17.89 -16.42
N GLY A 271 -17.42 -17.07 -15.39
CA GLY A 271 -18.00 -17.48 -14.12
C GLY A 271 -16.97 -18.02 -13.12
N VAL A 272 -15.68 -17.78 -13.34
CA VAL A 272 -14.61 -18.11 -12.38
C VAL A 272 -14.83 -17.33 -11.07
N ASP A 273 -14.53 -17.97 -9.94
CA ASP A 273 -14.79 -17.37 -8.62
C ASP A 273 -13.76 -16.29 -8.25
N LEU A 274 -12.50 -16.55 -8.55
CA LEU A 274 -11.36 -15.70 -8.17
C LEU A 274 -10.47 -15.37 -9.37
N LEU A 275 -9.93 -14.14 -9.39
CA LEU A 275 -8.86 -13.73 -10.28
C LEU A 275 -7.63 -13.36 -9.44
N SER A 276 -6.55 -14.14 -9.54
CA SER A 276 -5.29 -13.83 -8.85
C SER A 276 -4.38 -12.96 -9.70
N VAL A 277 -4.05 -11.79 -9.16
CA VAL A 277 -3.43 -10.72 -9.94
C VAL A 277 -2.16 -10.21 -9.25
N GLY A 278 -1.01 -10.65 -9.77
CA GLY A 278 0.28 -10.32 -9.17
C GLY A 278 0.71 -8.85 -9.38
N TRP A 279 0.44 -8.27 -10.55
CA TRP A 279 0.90 -6.92 -10.87
C TRP A 279 0.34 -5.83 -9.95
N LEU A 280 -0.78 -6.07 -9.29
CA LEU A 280 -1.33 -5.15 -8.28
C LEU A 280 -0.31 -4.81 -7.19
N THR A 281 0.50 -5.79 -6.78
CA THR A 281 1.47 -5.61 -5.70
C THR A 281 2.91 -5.38 -6.17
N HIS A 282 3.26 -5.74 -7.41
CA HIS A 282 4.64 -5.52 -7.89
C HIS A 282 4.78 -4.42 -8.95
N SER A 283 3.68 -4.00 -9.62
CA SER A 283 3.77 -3.07 -10.77
C SER A 283 2.69 -1.98 -10.77
N ALA A 284 1.84 -1.88 -9.74
CA ALA A 284 0.90 -0.77 -9.64
C ALA A 284 1.67 0.55 -9.55
N PRO A 285 1.29 1.59 -10.32
CA PRO A 285 1.88 2.91 -10.18
C PRO A 285 1.56 3.50 -8.80
N ALA A 286 2.48 4.28 -8.24
CA ALA A 286 2.21 5.03 -7.03
C ALA A 286 1.16 6.12 -7.30
N LEU A 287 0.30 6.40 -6.32
CA LEU A 287 -0.55 7.58 -6.35
C LEU A 287 0.32 8.82 -6.13
N ASP A 288 0.11 9.86 -6.93
CA ASP A 288 0.82 11.13 -6.75
C ASP A 288 0.26 11.86 -5.52
N VAL A 289 1.13 12.02 -4.51
CA VAL A 289 0.84 12.68 -3.24
C VAL A 289 1.96 13.65 -2.90
N ALA A 290 1.63 14.75 -2.24
CA ALA A 290 2.61 15.76 -1.86
C ALA A 290 2.35 16.28 -0.44
N LEU A 291 3.34 17.00 0.10
CA LEU A 291 3.25 17.75 1.34
C LEU A 291 3.32 19.23 1.03
N ASP A 292 2.27 19.97 1.38
CA ASP A 292 2.23 21.44 1.28
C ASP A 292 2.50 22.03 2.66
N VAL A 293 3.60 22.76 2.80
CA VAL A 293 4.06 23.31 4.09
C VAL A 293 3.79 24.80 4.16
N VAL A 294 3.21 25.26 5.26
CA VAL A 294 3.03 26.67 5.59
C VAL A 294 3.73 26.94 6.93
N ALA A 295 4.70 27.84 6.92
CA ALA A 295 5.33 28.28 8.16
C ALA A 295 4.28 28.96 9.05
N GLU A 296 4.20 28.57 10.32
CA GLU A 296 3.45 29.37 11.29
C GLU A 296 4.14 30.72 11.41
N SER A 297 3.41 31.82 11.17
CA SER A 297 3.96 33.14 11.36
C SER A 297 4.39 33.28 12.82
N VAL A 298 5.71 33.36 13.06
CA VAL A 298 6.21 33.86 14.33
C VAL A 298 5.62 35.25 14.44
N ALA A 299 4.70 35.47 15.37
CA ALA A 299 4.28 36.82 15.71
C ALA A 299 5.56 37.55 16.02
N ARG A 300 6.01 38.43 15.09
CA ARG A 300 7.12 39.36 15.35
C ARG A 300 6.65 40.13 16.56
N GLU A 301 7.26 39.89 17.75
CA GLU A 301 7.22 40.87 18.80
C GLU A 301 7.66 42.17 18.14
N VAL A 302 6.69 43.02 17.92
CA VAL A 302 6.96 44.43 17.51
C VAL A 302 7.65 44.99 18.73
N VAL A 303 9.00 45.00 18.69
CA VAL A 303 9.79 45.79 19.64
C VAL A 303 9.30 47.20 19.42
N PRO A 304 8.66 47.85 20.41
CA PRO A 304 8.18 49.21 20.25
C PRO A 304 9.36 50.08 19.90
N ALA A 305 9.19 50.92 18.86
CA ALA A 305 10.21 51.82 18.36
C ALA A 305 10.76 52.87 19.40
N ASP A 306 10.24 52.87 20.60
CA ASP A 306 10.53 53.83 21.66
C ASP A 306 11.80 53.54 22.49
N ARG A 307 12.60 52.53 22.11
CA ARG A 307 13.89 52.23 22.78
C ARG A 307 15.13 52.45 21.95
N VAL A 308 15.03 53.17 20.83
CA VAL A 308 16.22 53.64 20.12
C VAL A 308 16.47 55.11 20.56
N ALA A 309 17.23 55.28 21.60
CA ALA A 309 17.77 56.59 21.95
C ALA A 309 18.62 57.11 20.76
N PRO A 310 18.46 58.34 20.34
CA PRO A 310 19.28 58.88 19.24
C PRO A 310 20.71 59.09 19.72
N GLU A 311 21.60 58.13 19.47
CA GLU A 311 23.02 58.39 19.51
C GLU A 311 23.39 59.36 18.39
N SER A 312 23.85 60.51 18.81
CA SER A 312 24.24 61.66 17.95
C SER A 312 25.31 61.28 16.90
N VAL A 313 24.96 61.43 15.63
CA VAL A 313 25.82 61.24 14.44
C VAL A 313 26.92 62.31 14.35
N ALA A 314 27.27 63.01 15.44
CA ALA A 314 28.22 64.15 15.43
C ALA A 314 29.67 63.79 15.87
N SER A 315 29.97 62.55 16.31
CA SER A 315 31.30 62.22 16.85
C SER A 315 32.25 61.45 15.93
N ARG A 316 31.81 60.91 14.81
CA ARG A 316 32.66 60.07 13.94
C ARG A 316 33.25 60.74 12.69
N ALA A 317 33.05 62.05 12.53
CA ALA A 317 33.62 62.83 11.39
C ALA A 317 34.92 63.46 11.67
N ARG A 318 35.49 63.44 12.88
CA ARG A 318 36.76 64.11 13.22
C ARG A 318 37.99 63.24 13.35
N GLU A 319 37.89 61.94 13.39
CA GLU A 319 39.06 61.03 13.56
C GLU A 319 39.63 60.41 12.28
N ARG A 320 39.10 60.70 11.09
CA ARG A 320 39.65 60.24 9.81
C ARG A 320 40.48 61.23 9.00
N ARG A 321 40.97 62.37 9.61
CA ARG A 321 41.80 63.30 8.94
C ARG A 321 43.25 63.48 9.47
N SER A 322 43.71 62.59 10.35
CA SER A 322 45.05 62.68 10.92
C SER A 322 46.02 61.52 10.69
N GLN A 323 45.71 60.59 9.77
CA GLN A 323 46.65 59.50 9.44
C GLN A 323 46.85 59.34 7.92
N HIS A 324 47.29 60.42 7.28
CA HIS A 324 47.99 60.32 6.00
C HIS A 324 48.93 61.51 5.90
N ARG A 325 50.03 61.47 6.65
CA ARG A 325 51.35 62.07 6.34
C ARG A 325 52.43 61.25 7.06
N PHE A 326 53.16 60.56 6.29
CA PHE A 326 54.46 59.98 6.21
C PHE A 326 54.49 58.61 5.58
#